data_98e3e26c0d7054e276421ecf601b6636
#
_entry.id   98e3e26c0d7054e276421ecf601b6636
#
_cell.length_a   1.000
_cell.length_b   1.000
_cell.length_c   1.000
_cell.angle_alpha   90.00
_cell.angle_beta   90.00
_cell.angle_gamma   90.00
#
_symmetry.space_group_name_H-M   'P 1'
#
loop_
_entity.id
_entity.type
_entity.pdbx_description
1 polymer ?
#
loop_
_entity_poly.entity_id
_entity_poly.type
_entity_poly.pdbx_seq_one_letter_code
_entity_poly.pdbx_strand_id
1 'polypeptide(L)'
;MHLFWGGPDLAVTRFSGRPAPPHPGGIPNLPDWVAREAYSHEVSSCGFWPGGGPISHAAFYSYAYPEPAGFSEAAIQPGGAFYSTDLREFILPYDVVRQSESPDDTLLAFLRTTYEAAADLAHWDRSALERHRDSSGAFLPNR
;
A
#
# COMPACT_ATOMS: atom_id res chain seq x y z
N MET A 1 0.62 -11.25 4.36
CA MET A 1 -0.79 -11.06 3.96
C MET A 1 -1.66 -11.31 5.18
N HIS A 2 -2.58 -10.42 5.47
CA HIS A 2 -3.45 -10.47 6.64
C HIS A 2 -4.90 -10.30 6.22
N LEU A 3 -5.81 -11.01 6.87
CA LEU A 3 -7.26 -10.84 6.73
C LEU A 3 -7.83 -10.36 8.06
N PHE A 4 -8.45 -9.19 8.05
CA PHE A 4 -9.08 -8.60 9.23
C PHE A 4 -10.59 -8.88 9.18
N TRP A 5 -11.10 -9.59 10.19
CA TRP A 5 -12.50 -10.07 10.22
C TRP A 5 -13.51 -9.02 10.70
N GLY A 6 -13.09 -8.07 11.54
CA GLY A 6 -13.99 -7.03 12.09
C GLY A 6 -14.47 -6.01 11.08
N GLY A 7 -13.69 -5.79 10.04
CA GLY A 7 -14.03 -5.12 8.78
C GLY A 7 -13.25 -5.84 7.72
N PRO A 8 -13.86 -6.72 6.89
CA PRO A 8 -13.12 -7.58 5.98
C PRO A 8 -12.15 -6.78 5.10
N ASP A 9 -10.88 -6.99 5.33
CA ASP A 9 -9.79 -6.31 4.65
C ASP A 9 -8.65 -7.30 4.41
N LEU A 10 -8.23 -7.43 3.17
CA LEU A 10 -7.10 -8.25 2.79
C LEU A 10 -5.91 -7.34 2.53
N ALA A 11 -4.91 -7.35 3.42
CA ALA A 11 -3.76 -6.47 3.35
C ALA A 11 -2.43 -7.18 3.17
N VAL A 12 -1.52 -6.52 2.46
CA VAL A 12 -0.09 -6.84 2.36
C VAL A 12 0.70 -5.63 2.81
N THR A 13 1.52 -5.82 3.82
CA THR A 13 2.33 -4.75 4.41
C THR A 13 3.81 -5.04 4.23
N ARG A 14 4.57 -4.02 3.86
CA ARG A 14 6.03 -4.03 3.71
C ARG A 14 6.63 -2.99 4.63
N PHE A 15 7.76 -3.30 5.24
CA PHE A 15 8.48 -2.43 6.17
C PHE A 15 9.87 -2.12 5.63
N SER A 16 10.33 -0.88 5.83
CA SER A 16 11.71 -0.48 5.48
C SER A 16 12.76 -1.04 6.44
N GLY A 17 12.33 -1.45 7.65
CA GLY A 17 13.23 -1.77 8.76
C GLY A 17 13.68 -0.55 9.57
N ARG A 18 13.31 0.68 9.17
CA ARG A 18 13.63 1.91 9.90
C ARG A 18 12.48 2.28 10.84
N PRO A 19 12.76 2.76 12.08
CA PRO A 19 11.75 3.29 12.97
C PRO A 19 11.00 4.48 12.34
N ALA A 20 9.69 4.53 12.56
CA ALA A 20 8.86 5.67 12.19
C ALA A 20 8.65 6.61 13.39
N PRO A 21 8.30 7.89 13.16
CA PRO A 21 7.81 8.75 14.22
C PRO A 21 6.57 8.15 14.90
N PRO A 22 6.36 8.39 16.21
CA PRO A 22 5.18 7.87 16.91
C PRO A 22 3.89 8.29 16.20
N HIS A 23 3.01 7.32 15.92
CA HIS A 23 1.72 7.59 15.31
C HIS A 23 0.88 8.49 16.22
N PRO A 24 0.24 9.56 15.71
CA PRO A 24 -0.52 10.50 16.54
C PRO A 24 -1.73 9.85 17.25
N GLY A 25 -2.20 8.71 16.77
CA GLY A 25 -3.42 8.09 17.27
C GLY A 25 -4.67 8.67 16.61
N GLY A 26 -5.81 8.59 17.31
CA GLY A 26 -7.07 9.17 16.85
C GLY A 26 -7.80 8.35 15.76
N ILE A 27 -7.37 7.13 15.50
CA ILE A 27 -8.08 6.22 14.59
C ILE A 27 -9.37 5.74 15.26
N PRO A 28 -10.56 5.95 14.66
CA PRO A 28 -11.82 5.50 15.24
C PRO A 28 -11.81 4.00 15.56
N ASN A 29 -12.25 3.66 16.77
CA ASN A 29 -12.34 2.29 17.28
C ASN A 29 -11.00 1.53 17.41
N LEU A 30 -9.86 2.23 17.33
CA LEU A 30 -8.54 1.67 17.53
C LEU A 30 -7.82 2.42 18.66
N PRO A 31 -7.43 1.75 19.78
CA PRO A 31 -6.65 2.40 20.83
C PRO A 31 -5.32 2.96 20.30
N ASP A 32 -4.93 4.13 20.76
CA ASP A 32 -3.71 4.82 20.29
C ASP A 32 -2.44 3.99 20.46
N TRP A 33 -2.34 3.21 21.52
CA TRP A 33 -1.18 2.35 21.74
C TRP A 33 -1.06 1.25 20.68
N VAL A 34 -2.18 0.73 20.18
CA VAL A 34 -2.20 -0.25 19.07
C VAL A 34 -1.73 0.40 17.78
N ALA A 35 -2.22 1.61 17.48
CA ALA A 35 -1.77 2.36 16.32
C ALA A 35 -0.27 2.65 16.37
N ARG A 36 0.25 3.07 17.54
CA ARG A 36 1.69 3.34 17.74
C ARG A 36 2.56 2.10 17.57
N GLU A 37 2.10 0.94 18.03
CA GLU A 37 2.81 -0.33 17.84
C GLU A 37 2.79 -0.76 16.36
N ALA A 38 1.62 -0.71 15.71
CA ALA A 38 1.45 -1.10 14.32
C ALA A 38 2.28 -0.23 13.36
N TYR A 39 2.45 1.05 13.68
CA TYR A 39 3.20 2.04 12.89
C TYR A 39 4.54 2.42 13.55
N SER A 40 5.13 1.52 14.31
CA SER A 40 6.44 1.75 14.95
C SER A 40 7.60 1.84 13.95
N HIS A 41 7.43 1.29 12.76
CA HIS A 41 8.38 1.33 11.66
C HIS A 41 7.72 1.90 10.39
N GLU A 42 8.56 2.43 9.50
CA GLU A 42 8.08 2.89 8.20
C GLU A 42 7.45 1.75 7.42
N VAL A 43 6.28 2.01 6.84
CA VAL A 43 5.45 1.00 6.21
C VAL A 43 4.89 1.48 4.88
N SER A 44 4.79 0.58 3.90
CA SER A 44 3.92 0.68 2.74
C SER A 44 2.94 -0.49 2.78
N SER A 45 1.66 -0.20 2.79
CA SER A 45 0.60 -1.20 2.87
C SER A 45 -0.37 -1.03 1.72
N CYS A 46 -0.82 -2.14 1.18
CA CYS A 46 -1.85 -2.19 0.15
C CYS A 46 -2.80 -3.34 0.41
N GLY A 47 -4.03 -3.22 -0.07
CA GLY A 47 -5.02 -4.25 0.20
C GLY A 47 -6.28 -4.12 -0.65
N PHE A 48 -7.27 -4.92 -0.27
CA PHE A 48 -8.60 -4.93 -0.87
C PHE A 48 -9.65 -4.69 0.21
N TRP A 49 -10.50 -3.72 -0.05
CA TRP A 49 -11.66 -3.36 0.76
C TRP A 49 -12.94 -3.70 -0.01
N PRO A 50 -13.87 -4.47 0.55
CA PRO A 50 -15.10 -4.87 -0.15
C PRO A 50 -16.13 -3.73 -0.28
N GLY A 51 -15.88 -2.58 0.31
CA GLY A 51 -16.78 -1.45 0.37
C GLY A 51 -17.46 -1.29 1.72
N GLY A 52 -18.11 -0.15 1.94
CA GLY A 52 -18.74 0.27 3.19
C GLY A 52 -17.99 1.43 3.85
N GLY A 53 -18.67 2.24 4.66
CA GLY A 53 -18.06 3.42 5.26
C GLY A 53 -17.69 4.51 4.25
N PRO A 54 -16.50 5.08 4.32
CA PRO A 54 -16.07 6.20 3.47
C PRO A 54 -16.07 5.88 1.97
N ILE A 55 -15.78 4.63 1.61
CA ILE A 55 -15.85 4.14 0.23
C ILE A 55 -16.97 3.12 0.14
N SER A 56 -18.02 3.47 -0.61
CA SER A 56 -19.24 2.66 -0.69
C SER A 56 -19.14 1.44 -1.61
N HIS A 57 -18.06 1.33 -2.38
CA HIS A 57 -17.83 0.27 -3.37
C HIS A 57 -16.52 -0.47 -3.09
N ALA A 58 -16.40 -1.67 -3.65
CA ALA A 58 -15.17 -2.44 -3.53
C ALA A 58 -14.00 -1.73 -4.23
N ALA A 59 -12.85 -1.69 -3.56
CA ALA A 59 -11.66 -1.03 -4.07
C ALA A 59 -10.37 -1.68 -3.55
N PHE A 60 -9.30 -1.51 -4.30
CA PHE A 60 -7.95 -1.70 -3.82
C PHE A 60 -7.43 -0.37 -3.28
N TYR A 61 -6.60 -0.42 -2.26
CA TYR A 61 -5.98 0.74 -1.65
C TYR A 61 -4.47 0.58 -1.50
N SER A 62 -3.76 1.70 -1.36
CA SER A 62 -2.34 1.69 -1.00
C SER A 62 -1.96 2.99 -0.30
N TYR A 63 -1.25 2.87 0.83
CA TYR A 63 -0.74 4.00 1.60
C TYR A 63 0.69 3.76 2.10
N ALA A 64 1.32 4.83 2.57
CA ALA A 64 2.61 4.79 3.25
C ALA A 64 2.55 5.53 4.59
N TYR A 65 3.30 5.05 5.60
CA TYR A 65 3.47 5.75 6.85
C TYR A 65 4.95 5.73 7.30
N PRO A 66 5.53 6.88 7.70
CA PRO A 66 4.98 8.21 7.45
C PRO A 66 4.83 8.44 5.94
N GLU A 67 3.81 9.21 5.56
CA GLU A 67 3.63 9.54 4.15
C GLU A 67 4.78 10.43 3.68
N PRO A 68 5.57 10.01 2.69
CA PRO A 68 6.67 10.82 2.20
C PRO A 68 6.17 12.01 1.37
N ALA A 69 6.92 13.10 1.39
CA ALA A 69 6.57 14.27 0.60
C ALA A 69 6.47 13.95 -0.89
N GLY A 70 5.39 14.40 -1.54
CA GLY A 70 5.11 14.13 -2.95
C GLY A 70 4.41 12.80 -3.23
N PHE A 71 4.14 11.98 -2.22
CA PHE A 71 3.47 10.68 -2.43
C PHE A 71 2.07 10.85 -3.04
N SER A 72 1.28 11.78 -2.51
CA SER A 72 -0.08 12.07 -3.03
C SER A 72 -0.11 12.54 -4.49
N GLU A 73 1.01 13.04 -5.00
CA GLU A 73 1.16 13.59 -6.35
C GLU A 73 1.87 12.63 -7.30
N ALA A 74 2.26 11.44 -6.80
CA ALA A 74 3.00 10.47 -7.58
C ALA A 74 2.17 9.95 -8.78
N ALA A 75 2.83 9.74 -9.91
CA ALA A 75 2.21 9.17 -11.10
C ALA A 75 1.99 7.67 -10.92
N ILE A 76 0.75 7.29 -10.61
CA ILE A 76 0.35 5.90 -10.37
C ILE A 76 -0.36 5.30 -11.58
N GLN A 77 -0.15 4.00 -11.80
CA GLN A 77 -0.85 3.20 -12.79
C GLN A 77 -1.90 2.30 -12.10
N PRO A 78 -3.02 1.96 -12.76
CA PRO A 78 -3.51 2.53 -14.02
C PRO A 78 -4.11 3.93 -13.84
N GLY A 79 -4.43 4.61 -14.96
CA GLY A 79 -5.02 5.95 -14.93
C GLY A 79 -6.41 6.07 -14.27
N GLY A 80 -7.03 4.95 -13.86
CA GLY A 80 -8.25 4.94 -13.04
C GLY A 80 -8.00 4.98 -11.53
N ALA A 81 -6.73 4.94 -11.10
CA ALA A 81 -6.36 5.14 -9.70
C ALA A 81 -6.35 6.65 -9.36
N PHE A 82 -6.70 6.97 -8.12
CA PHE A 82 -6.67 8.34 -7.62
C PHE A 82 -6.23 8.38 -6.15
N TYR A 83 -5.73 9.53 -5.71
CA TYR A 83 -5.39 9.74 -4.30
C TYR A 83 -6.59 10.34 -3.55
N SER A 84 -6.99 9.71 -2.46
CA SER A 84 -8.01 10.20 -1.54
C SER A 84 -7.36 11.05 -0.44
N THR A 85 -7.61 12.34 -0.42
CA THR A 85 -7.10 13.25 0.61
C THR A 85 -7.68 12.96 2.00
N ASP A 86 -8.93 12.51 2.05
CA ASP A 86 -9.63 12.19 3.30
C ASP A 86 -9.08 10.94 3.97
N LEU A 87 -8.77 9.91 3.16
CA LEU A 87 -8.21 8.65 3.64
C LEU A 87 -6.68 8.65 3.67
N ARG A 88 -6.04 9.59 2.96
CA ARG A 88 -4.60 9.69 2.77
C ARG A 88 -4.00 8.43 2.15
N GLU A 89 -4.66 7.95 1.10
CA GLU A 89 -4.24 6.74 0.38
C GLU A 89 -4.64 6.79 -1.10
N PHE A 90 -3.94 6.02 -1.92
CA PHE A 90 -4.36 5.76 -3.30
C PHE A 90 -5.47 4.71 -3.31
N ILE A 91 -6.48 4.96 -4.14
CA ILE A 91 -7.64 4.11 -4.34
C ILE A 91 -7.70 3.69 -5.81
N LEU A 92 -7.90 2.40 -6.04
CA LEU A 92 -8.23 1.85 -7.35
C LEU A 92 -9.57 1.11 -7.25
N PRO A 93 -10.66 1.63 -7.85
CA PRO A 93 -11.95 0.96 -7.84
C PRO A 93 -11.86 -0.46 -8.43
N TYR A 94 -12.49 -1.43 -7.78
CA TYR A 94 -12.50 -2.82 -8.25
C TYR A 94 -13.04 -2.94 -9.68
N ASP A 95 -14.04 -2.13 -10.03
CA ASP A 95 -14.63 -2.12 -11.37
C ASP A 95 -13.64 -1.74 -12.47
N VAL A 96 -12.67 -0.87 -12.19
CA VAL A 96 -11.60 -0.54 -13.14
C VAL A 96 -10.74 -1.77 -13.43
N VAL A 97 -10.45 -2.55 -12.40
CA VAL A 97 -9.64 -3.78 -12.54
C VAL A 97 -10.42 -4.85 -13.30
N ARG A 98 -11.62 -5.20 -12.85
CA ARG A 98 -12.39 -6.32 -13.43
C ARG A 98 -12.86 -6.07 -14.87
N GLN A 99 -12.95 -4.79 -15.31
CA GLN A 99 -13.36 -4.42 -16.66
C GLN A 99 -12.18 -4.19 -17.61
N SER A 100 -10.96 -4.25 -17.12
CA SER A 100 -9.76 -4.10 -17.95
C SER A 100 -9.53 -5.35 -18.81
N GLU A 101 -8.77 -5.18 -19.89
CA GLU A 101 -8.39 -6.30 -20.77
C GLU A 101 -7.52 -7.34 -20.05
N SER A 102 -6.71 -6.89 -19.08
CA SER A 102 -5.84 -7.73 -18.25
C SER A 102 -5.96 -7.32 -16.78
N PRO A 103 -6.93 -7.89 -16.02
CA PRO A 103 -7.15 -7.53 -14.62
C PRO A 103 -5.93 -7.73 -13.73
N ASP A 104 -5.20 -8.81 -13.91
CA ASP A 104 -4.00 -9.12 -13.13
C ASP A 104 -2.90 -8.07 -13.35
N ASP A 105 -2.61 -7.73 -14.61
CA ASP A 105 -1.60 -6.71 -14.93
C ASP A 105 -2.02 -5.33 -14.45
N THR A 106 -3.30 -5.00 -14.56
CA THR A 106 -3.88 -3.75 -14.07
C THR A 106 -3.70 -3.61 -12.56
N LEU A 107 -4.03 -4.66 -11.80
CA LEU A 107 -3.83 -4.67 -10.35
C LEU A 107 -2.34 -4.65 -9.99
N LEU A 108 -1.52 -5.47 -10.62
CA LEU A 108 -0.09 -5.52 -10.35
C LEU A 108 0.61 -4.19 -10.67
N ALA A 109 0.17 -3.48 -11.71
CA ALA A 109 0.67 -2.14 -12.01
C ALA A 109 0.36 -1.16 -10.87
N PHE A 110 -0.86 -1.18 -10.32
CA PHE A 110 -1.23 -0.36 -9.17
C PHE A 110 -0.36 -0.66 -7.95
N LEU A 111 -0.28 -1.93 -7.56
CA LEU A 111 0.48 -2.37 -6.39
C LEU A 111 1.98 -2.05 -6.50
N ARG A 112 2.54 -2.18 -7.71
CA ARG A 112 3.94 -1.89 -7.98
C ARG A 112 4.21 -0.39 -7.94
N THR A 113 3.45 0.41 -8.70
CA THR A 113 3.74 1.85 -8.83
C THR A 113 3.51 2.60 -7.52
N THR A 114 2.52 2.21 -6.71
CA THR A 114 2.31 2.78 -5.38
C THR A 114 3.42 2.41 -4.40
N TYR A 115 3.91 1.16 -4.43
CA TYR A 115 5.06 0.74 -3.62
C TYR A 115 6.34 1.47 -4.05
N GLU A 116 6.62 1.53 -5.35
CA GLU A 116 7.80 2.22 -5.88
C GLU A 116 7.80 3.70 -5.47
N ALA A 117 6.65 4.38 -5.62
CA ALA A 117 6.51 5.76 -5.19
C ALA A 117 6.79 5.93 -3.68
N ALA A 118 6.22 5.06 -2.83
CA ALA A 118 6.46 5.10 -1.39
C ALA A 118 7.94 4.87 -1.05
N ALA A 119 8.54 3.82 -1.61
CA ALA A 119 9.91 3.42 -1.29
C ALA A 119 10.95 4.42 -1.81
N ASP A 120 10.76 4.93 -3.04
CA ASP A 120 11.70 5.87 -3.65
C ASP A 120 11.65 7.24 -2.96
N LEU A 121 10.45 7.79 -2.70
CA LEU A 121 10.28 9.07 -2.02
C LEU A 121 10.71 9.02 -0.56
N ALA A 122 10.55 7.89 0.11
CA ALA A 122 11.04 7.67 1.46
C ALA A 122 12.52 7.21 1.50
N HIS A 123 13.19 7.07 0.37
CA HIS A 123 14.58 6.64 0.26
C HIS A 123 14.85 5.29 0.95
N TRP A 124 14.00 4.31 0.70
CA TRP A 124 14.21 2.94 1.19
C TRP A 124 15.37 2.27 0.46
N ASP A 125 16.12 1.43 1.15
CA ASP A 125 17.11 0.57 0.49
C ASP A 125 16.40 -0.60 -0.22
N ARG A 126 15.87 -0.32 -1.40
CA ARG A 126 15.14 -1.29 -2.21
C ARG A 126 16.01 -2.49 -2.58
N SER A 127 17.31 -2.27 -2.74
CA SER A 127 18.23 -3.34 -3.10
C SER A 127 18.38 -4.40 -1.99
N ALA A 128 18.28 -3.97 -0.73
CA ALA A 128 18.29 -4.87 0.42
C ALA A 128 16.90 -5.51 0.70
N LEU A 129 15.83 -4.84 0.31
CA LEU A 129 14.46 -5.25 0.63
C LEU A 129 13.81 -6.10 -0.46
N GLU A 130 14.18 -5.91 -1.72
CA GLU A 130 13.57 -6.55 -2.87
C GLU A 130 14.36 -7.79 -3.30
N ARG A 131 13.62 -8.85 -3.64
CA ARG A 131 14.23 -10.02 -4.29
C ARG A 131 14.27 -9.80 -5.79
N HIS A 132 15.46 -9.81 -6.35
CA HIS A 132 15.65 -9.79 -7.79
C HIS A 132 15.49 -11.20 -8.37
N ARG A 133 14.85 -11.29 -9.52
CA ARG A 133 14.83 -12.52 -10.33
C ARG A 133 15.92 -12.41 -11.39
N ASP A 134 16.57 -13.52 -11.67
CA ASP A 134 17.44 -13.63 -12.83
C ASP A 134 16.64 -13.73 -14.15
N SER A 135 17.35 -13.82 -15.27
CA SER A 135 16.75 -13.96 -16.60
C SER A 135 15.94 -15.25 -16.80
N SER A 136 16.12 -16.24 -15.93
CA SER A 136 15.32 -17.48 -15.92
C SER A 136 14.06 -17.40 -15.06
N GLY A 137 13.86 -16.27 -14.33
CA GLY A 137 12.77 -16.07 -13.38
C GLY A 137 13.02 -16.66 -11.99
N ALA A 138 14.22 -17.22 -11.73
CA ALA A 138 14.59 -17.70 -10.41
C ALA A 138 14.98 -16.53 -9.49
N PHE A 139 14.62 -16.66 -8.19
CA PHE A 139 15.05 -15.67 -7.20
C PHE A 139 16.54 -15.75 -6.94
N LEU A 140 17.22 -14.62 -7.05
CA LEU A 140 18.62 -14.52 -6.64
C LEU A 140 18.73 -14.55 -5.11
N PRO A 141 19.75 -15.21 -4.54
CA PRO A 141 19.99 -15.16 -3.10
C PRO A 141 20.34 -13.73 -2.70
N ASN A 142 19.82 -13.29 -1.55
CA ASN A 142 20.25 -12.02 -0.95
C ASN A 142 21.76 -12.12 -0.65
N ARG A 143 22.51 -11.13 -1.07
CA ARG A 143 23.93 -10.99 -0.73
C ARG A 143 24.11 -10.51 0.70
#